data_5ef8bb045fecb15668cbfeb7f56544fb
#
_entry.id   5ef8bb045fecb15668cbfeb7f56544fb
#
_cell.length_a   1.000
_cell.length_b   1.000
_cell.length_c   1.000
_cell.angle_alpha   90.00
_cell.angle_beta   90.00
_cell.angle_gamma   90.00
#
_symmetry.space_group_name_H-M   'P 1'
#
loop_
_entity.id
_entity.type
_entity.pdbx_description
1 polymer ?
#
loop_
_entity_poly.entity_id
_entity_poly.type
_entity_poly.pdbx_seq_one_letter_code
_entity_poly.pdbx_strand_id
1 'polypeptide(L)'
;NGSGPASAPLSSPHLPFAGLQAQAPEAEERRSEGSSLYIHCPYTAQTGHQQKKAWCRMRGDKCEPLVETSGGPTTYPYTTEATKGKIKIVDNRNYETVSITMTNLQAEDSGTYSCAHRSNSNQYIPFRTISLIVSKGEYLLPFS
;
A
#
# COMPACT_ATOMS: atom_id res chain seq x y z
N ASN A 1 -29.13 25.61 17.93
CA ASN A 1 -29.21 25.30 17.71
C ASN A 1 -29.11 24.96 17.27
N GLY A 2 -28.95 24.93 17.08
CA GLY A 2 -28.91 24.39 16.52
C GLY A 2 -28.63 24.06 16.02
N SER A 3 -28.46 24.14 16.08
CA SER A 3 -28.25 23.63 15.62
C SER A 3 -27.85 23.10 15.30
N GLY A 4 -27.71 22.91 15.24
CA GLY A 4 -27.36 22.28 14.82
C GLY A 4 -27.02 21.70 14.69
N PRO A 5 -26.88 21.46 14.82
CA PRO A 5 -26.48 20.74 14.62
C PRO A 5 -26.36 19.96 14.25
N ALA A 6 -26.59 19.96 14.30
CA ALA A 6 -26.60 19.15 13.95
C ALA A 6 -26.07 18.85 13.05
N SER A 7 -26.03 19.17 12.67
CA SER A 7 -25.60 18.93 11.73
C SER A 7 -24.50 18.53 11.66
N ALA A 8 -24.01 18.91 12.06
CA ALA A 8 -22.86 18.55 11.82
C ALA A 8 -22.60 17.28 12.09
N PRO A 9 -23.05 16.82 12.81
CA PRO A 9 -22.54 15.68 13.16
C PRO A 9 -22.57 14.74 12.25
N LEU A 10 -23.09 14.81 11.65
CA LEU A 10 -23.11 13.90 10.94
C LEU A 10 -22.04 13.48 10.41
N SER A 11 -21.69 13.90 9.82
CA SER A 11 -20.54 13.54 9.24
C SER A 11 -19.49 13.57 10.13
N SER A 12 -19.57 14.33 11.06
CA SER A 12 -18.50 14.39 11.87
C SER A 12 -18.35 13.35 12.87
N PRO A 13 -19.26 12.51 13.15
CA PRO A 13 -19.06 11.54 14.21
C PRO A 13 -17.83 10.73 14.10
N HIS A 14 -17.35 10.47 12.95
CA HIS A 14 -16.16 9.66 12.87
C HIS A 14 -14.89 10.48 12.92
N LEU A 15 -14.99 11.77 12.97
CA LEU A 15 -13.80 12.58 12.94
C LEU A 15 -12.89 12.41 14.13
N PRO A 16 -13.39 12.23 15.31
CA PRO A 16 -12.48 12.08 16.44
C PRO A 16 -11.51 10.94 16.28
N PHE A 17 -11.84 10.01 15.47
CA PHE A 17 -10.98 8.86 15.32
C PHE A 17 -10.11 8.92 14.09
N ALA A 18 -10.18 10.00 13.36
CA ALA A 18 -9.47 10.02 12.08
C ALA A 18 -7.98 9.78 12.24
N GLY A 19 -7.38 10.36 13.24
CA GLY A 19 -5.96 10.17 13.43
C GLY A 19 -5.58 8.83 13.99
N LEU A 20 -6.53 8.08 14.47
CA LEU A 20 -6.26 6.79 15.08
C LEU A 20 -6.63 5.63 14.19
N GLN A 21 -7.25 5.90 13.09
CA GLN A 21 -7.73 4.86 12.21
C GLN A 21 -6.71 4.52 11.15
N ALA A 22 -6.74 3.29 10.70
CA ALA A 22 -5.96 2.93 9.55
C ALA A 22 -6.39 3.78 8.37
N GLN A 23 -5.46 4.08 7.51
CA GLN A 23 -5.75 4.79 6.30
C GLN A 23 -6.69 3.97 5.45
N ALA A 24 -7.76 4.56 4.96
CA ALA A 24 -8.70 3.86 4.11
C ALA A 24 -8.03 3.47 2.80
N PRO A 25 -8.35 2.30 2.25
CA PRO A 25 -7.79 1.92 0.97
C PRO A 25 -8.24 2.86 -0.12
N GLU A 26 -7.29 3.25 -0.98
CA GLU A 26 -7.57 4.13 -2.10
C GLU A 26 -8.07 3.37 -3.31
N ALA A 27 -7.85 2.08 -3.34
CA ALA A 27 -8.26 1.24 -4.46
C ALA A 27 -8.45 -0.18 -3.98
N GLU A 28 -9.26 -0.92 -4.72
CA GLU A 28 -9.45 -2.33 -4.47
C GLU A 28 -8.94 -3.08 -5.70
N GLU A 29 -8.12 -4.08 -5.47
CA GLU A 29 -7.56 -4.89 -6.54
C GLU A 29 -8.03 -6.32 -6.38
N ARG A 30 -8.61 -6.88 -7.42
CA ARG A 30 -9.12 -8.25 -7.39
C ARG A 30 -8.31 -9.10 -8.34
N ARG A 31 -7.89 -10.25 -7.86
CA ARG A 31 -7.09 -11.18 -8.67
C ARG A 31 -7.52 -12.60 -8.38
N SER A 32 -7.26 -13.50 -9.32
CA SER A 32 -7.47 -14.92 -9.07
C SER A 32 -6.17 -15.54 -8.57
N GLU A 33 -6.31 -16.67 -7.90
CA GLU A 33 -5.13 -17.38 -7.40
C GLU A 33 -4.18 -17.72 -8.53
N GLY A 34 -2.90 -17.62 -8.26
CA GLY A 34 -1.87 -17.89 -9.25
C GLY A 34 -1.49 -16.69 -10.09
N SER A 35 -2.29 -15.63 -10.08
CA SER A 35 -1.99 -14.44 -10.86
C SER A 35 -1.07 -13.52 -10.09
N SER A 36 -0.74 -12.38 -10.69
CA SER A 36 0.18 -11.41 -10.11
C SER A 36 -0.52 -10.09 -9.87
N LEU A 37 -0.03 -9.37 -8.87
CA LEU A 37 -0.45 -8.00 -8.61
C LEU A 37 0.69 -7.08 -9.01
N TYR A 38 0.34 -5.97 -9.65
CA TYR A 38 1.31 -4.97 -10.05
C TYR A 38 0.76 -3.61 -9.68
N ILE A 39 1.46 -2.91 -8.81
CA ILE A 39 0.98 -1.64 -8.24
C ILE A 39 2.03 -0.57 -8.43
N HIS A 40 1.57 0.63 -8.74
CA HIS A 40 2.41 1.82 -8.80
C HIS A 40 2.01 2.76 -7.67
N CYS A 41 3.00 3.27 -6.95
CA CYS A 41 2.79 4.20 -5.86
C CYS A 41 3.61 5.45 -6.13
N PRO A 42 2.99 6.49 -6.69
CA PRO A 42 3.71 7.75 -6.91
C PRO A 42 4.02 8.45 -5.58
N TYR A 43 5.13 9.16 -5.55
CA TYR A 43 5.48 9.98 -4.41
C TYR A 43 6.05 11.30 -4.91
N THR A 44 6.27 12.24 -3.99
CA THR A 44 6.85 13.52 -4.37
C THR A 44 8.27 13.60 -3.88
N ALA A 45 9.05 14.49 -4.48
CA ALA A 45 10.42 14.69 -4.06
C ALA A 45 10.51 15.09 -2.60
N GLN A 46 9.52 15.83 -2.14
CA GLN A 46 9.53 16.29 -0.76
C GLN A 46 9.45 15.17 0.23
N THR A 47 8.78 14.09 -0.14
CA THR A 47 8.52 13.05 0.82
C THR A 47 9.39 11.85 0.62
N GLY A 48 10.12 11.76 -0.47
CA GLY A 48 10.60 10.47 -0.68
C GLY A 48 11.84 10.17 -1.43
N HIS A 49 12.56 11.14 -1.96
CA HIS A 49 13.68 10.78 -2.81
C HIS A 49 14.75 9.95 -2.10
N GLN A 50 15.03 10.25 -0.85
CA GLN A 50 16.15 9.60 -0.17
C GLN A 50 15.75 8.60 0.87
N GLN A 51 14.49 8.46 1.13
CA GLN A 51 14.03 7.57 2.18
C GLN A 51 13.84 6.16 1.65
N LYS A 52 14.03 5.20 2.54
CA LYS A 52 13.75 3.81 2.19
C LYS A 52 12.27 3.65 1.91
N LYS A 53 11.96 2.82 0.95
CA LYS A 53 10.57 2.53 0.58
C LYS A 53 10.24 1.10 0.94
N ALA A 54 9.03 0.87 1.38
CA ALA A 54 8.61 -0.46 1.81
C ALA A 54 7.23 -0.77 1.26
N TRP A 55 6.97 -2.05 1.11
CA TRP A 55 5.64 -2.59 0.87
C TRP A 55 5.24 -3.28 2.16
N CYS A 56 4.13 -2.85 2.73
CA CYS A 56 3.70 -3.32 4.05
C CYS A 56 2.37 -4.03 3.97
N ARG A 57 2.20 -5.01 4.83
CA ARG A 57 0.88 -5.52 5.12
C ARG A 57 0.35 -4.74 6.31
N MET A 58 -0.87 -4.21 6.17
CA MET A 58 -1.44 -3.40 7.23
C MET A 58 -2.16 -4.28 8.23
N ARG A 59 -1.92 -4.01 9.50
CA ARG A 59 -2.65 -4.62 10.60
C ARG A 59 -3.23 -3.47 11.40
N GLY A 60 -4.49 -3.13 11.10
CA GLY A 60 -5.04 -1.91 11.59
C GLY A 60 -4.28 -0.72 11.00
N ASP A 61 -3.76 0.12 11.84
CA ASP A 61 -2.96 1.25 11.38
C ASP A 61 -1.46 0.95 11.39
N LYS A 62 -1.09 -0.27 11.68
CA LYS A 62 0.32 -0.63 11.77
C LYS A 62 0.80 -1.20 10.44
N CYS A 63 1.92 -0.67 9.97
CA CYS A 63 2.54 -1.10 8.73
C CYS A 63 3.61 -2.12 9.05
N GLU A 64 3.39 -3.37 8.63
CA GLU A 64 4.38 -4.43 8.82
C GLU A 64 5.10 -4.62 7.50
N PRO A 65 6.38 -4.27 7.42
CA PRO A 65 7.08 -4.31 6.14
C PRO A 65 7.31 -5.74 5.69
N LEU A 66 7.03 -5.98 4.43
CA LEU A 66 7.27 -7.28 3.80
C LEU A 66 8.56 -7.25 2.99
N VAL A 67 8.88 -6.10 2.41
CA VAL A 67 10.10 -5.91 1.66
C VAL A 67 10.42 -4.41 1.69
N GLU A 68 11.70 -4.08 1.67
CA GLU A 68 12.12 -2.69 1.80
C GLU A 68 13.37 -2.45 0.97
N THR A 69 13.43 -1.29 0.30
CA THR A 69 14.63 -0.90 -0.44
C THR A 69 15.69 -0.42 0.55
N SER A 70 16.94 -0.32 0.06
CA SER A 70 18.07 0.12 0.89
C SER A 70 18.05 1.63 0.85
N GLY A 71 17.66 2.47 0.77
CA GLY A 71 17.73 3.90 0.71
C GLY A 71 17.22 4.39 -0.64
N GLY A 72 16.93 5.63 -0.72
CA GLY A 72 16.51 6.20 -1.97
C GLY A 72 17.66 6.22 -2.95
N PRO A 73 17.39 6.04 -4.23
CA PRO A 73 18.46 6.02 -5.22
C PRO A 73 19.06 7.40 -5.41
N THR A 74 20.39 7.48 -5.33
CA THR A 74 21.11 8.74 -5.47
C THR A 74 22.07 8.74 -6.63
N THR A 75 22.28 7.61 -7.30
CA THR A 75 23.21 7.53 -8.40
C THR A 75 22.50 6.92 -9.61
N TYR A 76 23.00 7.24 -10.78
CA TYR A 76 22.46 6.69 -12.02
C TYR A 76 22.47 5.17 -11.96
N PRO A 77 21.42 4.49 -12.34
CA PRO A 77 20.22 4.97 -13.08
C PRO A 77 19.07 5.46 -12.19
N TYR A 78 19.34 5.74 -10.93
CA TYR A 78 18.38 6.31 -10.00
C TYR A 78 17.22 5.36 -9.71
N THR A 79 17.54 4.09 -9.58
CA THR A 79 16.58 3.07 -9.15
C THR A 79 17.22 2.20 -8.09
N THR A 80 16.43 1.75 -7.14
CA THR A 80 16.84 0.69 -6.22
C THR A 80 15.74 -0.34 -6.18
N GLU A 81 16.12 -1.59 -5.95
CA GLU A 81 15.13 -2.63 -5.88
C GLU A 81 15.51 -3.65 -4.83
N ALA A 82 14.52 -4.36 -4.35
CA ALA A 82 14.69 -5.43 -3.40
C ALA A 82 13.63 -6.49 -3.68
N THR A 83 13.98 -7.72 -3.37
CA THR A 83 13.07 -8.84 -3.56
C THR A 83 13.08 -9.67 -2.31
N LYS A 84 11.92 -10.08 -1.86
CA LYS A 84 11.81 -11.02 -0.75
C LYS A 84 10.68 -11.96 -1.05
N GLY A 85 11.03 -13.25 -1.23
CA GLY A 85 10.06 -14.23 -1.63
C GLY A 85 9.45 -13.88 -2.96
N LYS A 86 8.15 -13.78 -3.00
CA LYS A 86 7.44 -13.50 -4.24
C LYS A 86 7.13 -12.03 -4.43
N ILE A 87 7.74 -11.15 -3.63
CA ILE A 87 7.46 -9.72 -3.67
C ILE A 87 8.71 -8.99 -4.12
N LYS A 88 8.53 -8.10 -5.09
CA LYS A 88 9.60 -7.25 -5.57
C LYS A 88 9.16 -5.80 -5.48
N ILE A 89 10.05 -4.95 -4.98
CA ILE A 89 9.81 -3.52 -4.89
C ILE A 89 10.90 -2.80 -5.68
N VAL A 90 10.52 -1.82 -6.46
CA VAL A 90 11.44 -0.98 -7.21
C VAL A 90 11.12 0.47 -6.91
N ASP A 91 12.11 1.21 -6.44
CA ASP A 91 11.99 2.65 -6.27
C ASP A 91 12.66 3.30 -7.48
N ASN A 92 11.86 3.96 -8.31
CA ASN A 92 12.35 4.63 -9.50
C ASN A 92 12.24 6.13 -9.31
N ARG A 93 13.36 6.76 -8.98
CA ARG A 93 13.39 8.18 -8.72
C ARG A 93 13.13 9.01 -9.97
N ASN A 94 13.47 8.48 -11.13
CA ASN A 94 13.23 9.21 -12.38
C ASN A 94 11.75 9.51 -12.57
N TYR A 95 10.89 8.59 -12.16
CA TYR A 95 9.44 8.75 -12.30
C TYR A 95 8.78 9.02 -10.97
N GLU A 96 9.56 9.12 -9.89
CA GLU A 96 9.01 9.33 -8.54
C GLU A 96 7.90 8.33 -8.25
N THR A 97 8.20 7.07 -8.49
CA THR A 97 7.22 6.01 -8.35
C THR A 97 7.86 4.76 -7.79
N VAL A 98 7.16 4.17 -6.83
CA VAL A 98 7.52 2.85 -6.33
C VAL A 98 6.62 1.84 -7.03
N SER A 99 7.22 0.78 -7.55
CA SER A 99 6.47 -0.30 -8.20
C SER A 99 6.57 -1.56 -7.36
N ILE A 100 5.45 -2.22 -7.17
CA ILE A 100 5.38 -3.45 -6.41
C ILE A 100 4.87 -4.55 -7.31
N THR A 101 5.51 -5.71 -7.24
CA THR A 101 5.03 -6.92 -7.92
C THR A 101 4.92 -8.03 -6.89
N MET A 102 3.75 -8.65 -6.82
CA MET A 102 3.55 -9.87 -6.04
C MET A 102 3.12 -10.95 -7.01
N THR A 103 3.85 -12.06 -7.02
CA THR A 103 3.54 -13.15 -7.96
C THR A 103 2.85 -14.29 -7.24
N ASN A 104 2.23 -15.16 -8.03
CA ASN A 104 1.62 -16.40 -7.53
C ASN A 104 0.73 -16.13 -6.32
N LEU A 105 -0.23 -15.25 -6.50
CA LEU A 105 -1.11 -14.85 -5.41
C LEU A 105 -1.94 -16.02 -4.92
N GLN A 106 -2.13 -16.08 -3.62
CA GLN A 106 -2.95 -17.09 -2.97
C GLN A 106 -4.05 -16.40 -2.17
N ALA A 107 -5.08 -17.14 -1.81
CA ALA A 107 -6.19 -16.56 -1.07
C ALA A 107 -5.71 -15.89 0.23
N GLU A 108 -4.69 -16.48 0.85
CA GLU A 108 -4.14 -15.95 2.10
C GLU A 108 -3.48 -14.60 1.93
N ASP A 109 -3.16 -14.22 0.69
CA ASP A 109 -2.57 -12.91 0.44
C ASP A 109 -3.62 -11.80 0.47
N SER A 110 -4.88 -12.13 0.54
CA SER A 110 -5.92 -11.11 0.63
C SER A 110 -5.71 -10.29 1.89
N GLY A 111 -5.88 -8.98 1.76
CA GLY A 111 -5.68 -8.08 2.88
C GLY A 111 -5.40 -6.67 2.40
N THR A 112 -5.03 -5.83 3.33
CA THR A 112 -4.75 -4.43 3.06
C THR A 112 -3.25 -4.21 3.07
N TYR A 113 -2.75 -3.48 2.09
CA TYR A 113 -1.33 -3.26 1.90
C TYR A 113 -1.07 -1.80 1.63
N SER A 114 0.14 -1.36 1.93
CA SER A 114 0.53 0.03 1.66
C SER A 114 1.94 0.11 1.14
N CYS A 115 2.16 1.07 0.25
CA CYS A 115 3.48 1.60 0.00
C CYS A 115 3.77 2.59 1.12
N ALA A 116 4.96 2.51 1.70
CA ALA A 116 5.33 3.37 2.80
C ALA A 116 6.77 3.82 2.64
N HIS A 117 7.11 4.93 3.26
CA HIS A 117 8.50 5.33 3.37
C HIS A 117 8.89 5.31 4.83
N ARG A 118 10.18 5.11 5.08
CA ARG A 118 10.68 5.10 6.44
C ARG A 118 11.11 6.49 6.81
N SER A 119 10.55 7.03 7.87
CA SER A 119 10.84 8.39 8.30
C SER A 119 12.16 8.45 9.04
N ASN A 120 12.60 9.67 9.32
CA ASN A 120 13.84 9.86 10.09
C ASN A 120 13.75 9.27 11.49
N SER A 121 12.56 9.12 12.00
CA SER A 121 12.35 8.50 13.31
C SER A 121 12.17 7.00 13.21
N ASN A 122 12.47 6.42 12.06
CA ASN A 122 12.38 4.98 11.81
C ASN A 122 10.96 4.44 11.86
N GLN A 123 10.00 5.26 11.52
CA GLN A 123 8.62 4.81 11.43
C GLN A 123 8.24 4.68 9.98
N TYR A 124 7.37 3.72 9.69
CA TYR A 124 6.85 3.53 8.35
C TYR A 124 5.62 4.39 8.18
N ILE A 125 5.65 5.23 7.17
CA ILE A 125 4.54 6.16 6.90
C ILE A 125 3.92 5.78 5.57
N PRO A 126 2.70 5.21 5.60
CA PRO A 126 2.03 4.83 4.36
C PRO A 126 1.70 6.04 3.52
N PHE A 127 1.87 5.92 2.21
CA PHE A 127 1.47 6.98 1.31
C PHE A 127 0.55 6.49 0.19
N ARG A 128 0.29 5.21 0.09
CA ARG A 128 -0.76 4.67 -0.77
C ARG A 128 -1.18 3.32 -0.23
N THR A 129 -2.47 3.13 -0.04
CA THR A 129 -3.01 1.92 0.57
C THR A 129 -4.02 1.29 -0.37
N ILE A 130 -3.93 -0.02 -0.55
CA ILE A 130 -4.86 -0.76 -1.38
C ILE A 130 -5.41 -1.96 -0.63
N SER A 131 -6.57 -2.40 -1.07
CA SER A 131 -7.19 -3.63 -0.59
C SER A 131 -7.04 -4.68 -1.68
N LEU A 132 -6.45 -5.82 -1.35
CA LEU A 132 -6.25 -6.91 -2.29
C LEU A 132 -7.19 -8.04 -1.94
N ILE A 133 -7.94 -8.52 -2.93
CA ILE A 133 -8.84 -9.64 -2.78
C ILE A 133 -8.43 -10.70 -3.79
N VAL A 134 -7.99 -11.83 -3.29
CA VAL A 134 -7.57 -12.96 -4.11
C VAL A 134 -8.58 -14.07 -3.93
N SER A 135 -9.20 -14.49 -5.03
CA SER A 135 -10.19 -15.53 -4.98
C SER A 135 -9.70 -16.76 -5.72
N LYS A 136 -10.23 -17.90 -5.31
CA LYS A 136 -9.92 -19.12 -6.03
C LYS A 136 -10.49 -19.04 -7.42
N GLY A 137 -9.82 -19.68 -8.25
CA GLY A 137 -10.25 -19.68 -9.61
C GLY A 137 -11.65 -20.20 -9.72
N GLU A 138 -12.42 -19.74 -10.51
CA GLU A 138 -13.68 -20.08 -10.50
C GLU A 138 -14.06 -20.90 -11.32
N TYR A 139 -14.41 -21.31 -11.44
CA TYR A 139 -14.66 -22.05 -12.15
C TYR A 139 -15.87 -22.26 -12.47
N LEU A 140 -15.96 -22.22 -12.67
CA LEU A 140 -16.80 -22.31 -12.95
C LEU A 140 -17.46 -23.19 -13.18
N LEU A 141 -17.77 -23.48 -13.05
CA LEU A 141 -18.37 -24.20 -13.13
C LEU A 141 -19.11 -24.21 -13.93
N PRO A 142 -19.35 -24.82 -14.50
CA PRO A 142 -20.00 -24.81 -15.35
C PRO A 142 -21.17 -24.96 -15.44
N PHE A 143 -21.27 -25.02 -15.25
CA PHE A 143 -22.10 -25.11 -15.44
C PHE A 143 -22.53 -24.83 -15.39
N SER A 144 -22.12 -24.69 -15.19
CA SER A 144 -22.27 -24.61 -15.12
C SER A 144 -22.54 -24.58 -15.25
#